data_3809a0120bcc2fd8e376e8a0aa619768
#
_entry.id   3809a0120bcc2fd8e376e8a0aa619768
#
_cell.length_a   1.000
_cell.length_b   1.000
_cell.length_c   1.000
_cell.angle_alpha   90.00
_cell.angle_beta   90.00
_cell.angle_gamma   90.00
#
_symmetry.space_group_name_H-M   'P 1'
#
loop_
_entity.id
_entity.type
_entity.pdbx_description
1 polymer ?
#
loop_
_entity_poly.entity_id
_entity_poly.type
_entity_poly.pdbx_seq_one_letter_code
_entity_poly.pdbx_strand_id
1 'polypeptide(L)'
;MKNKEKKNKKKKNFLSLVPMLIFMLVGAAFGVLFAQIDNGDMGIYGNIIFFAIFILGVYLAIFFHVIVHEAGHLVFGLLSGYKFSSFRIFSFMWIKDESGKTKFKKMSITGTAGQCLMLPPEEKDGKIPVVLYNLGGSFLNIIAGLIFLVVFLACGYTYFGVAMALFALVGIATALINGIPMRLGGVDNDGYNVISISKSREAARAFQIQLKVLEQLSRGVDIRKMPAEWFEIPSDESMKNSMAATIGVFGCERLVSDERFEEADALMAHMLEIESGLIGIHRNYLVCCRIYNELIGENREDVIEKMLSDEQKKYMKAMKSNITVIRIEYAIARLYEYNDTKAEKILASFEKAAKTHPYPIEIEIERRLIEIVDQKAAQACIQ
;
A
#
# COMPACT_ATOMS: atom_id res chain seq x y z
N MET A 1 28.08 18.53 3.70
CA MET A 1 26.69 18.21 3.35
C MET A 1 26.55 17.64 1.93
N LYS A 2 26.92 18.32 0.85
CA LYS A 2 26.77 17.84 -0.56
C LYS A 2 27.30 16.43 -0.87
N ASN A 3 28.38 15.97 -0.23
CA ASN A 3 28.92 14.62 -0.44
C ASN A 3 28.08 13.49 0.23
N LYS A 4 27.43 13.81 1.35
CA LYS A 4 26.50 12.88 2.05
C LYS A 4 25.20 12.72 1.26
N GLU A 5 24.68 13.81 0.71
CA GLU A 5 23.48 13.81 -0.15
C GLU A 5 23.71 13.05 -1.46
N LYS A 6 24.86 13.26 -2.14
CA LYS A 6 25.23 12.49 -3.35
C LYS A 6 25.39 10.99 -3.05
N LYS A 7 25.93 10.63 -1.89
CA LYS A 7 26.10 9.21 -1.47
C LYS A 7 24.76 8.57 -1.14
N ASN A 8 23.84 9.31 -0.49
CA ASN A 8 22.50 8.86 -0.21
C ASN A 8 21.65 8.71 -1.48
N LYS A 9 21.75 9.67 -2.42
CA LYS A 9 21.06 9.61 -3.71
C LYS A 9 21.53 8.42 -4.56
N LYS A 10 22.85 8.16 -4.61
CA LYS A 10 23.41 6.96 -5.27
C LYS A 10 22.95 5.65 -4.63
N LYS A 11 22.93 5.57 -3.29
CA LYS A 11 22.44 4.40 -2.57
C LYS A 11 20.96 4.15 -2.78
N LYS A 12 20.14 5.21 -2.83
CA LYS A 12 18.70 5.14 -3.12
C LYS A 12 18.43 4.65 -4.55
N ASN A 13 19.21 5.12 -5.54
CA ASN A 13 19.12 4.67 -6.92
C ASN A 13 19.57 3.21 -7.11
N PHE A 14 20.59 2.77 -6.38
CA PHE A 14 21.05 1.37 -6.45
C PHE A 14 20.01 0.41 -5.87
N LEU A 15 19.42 0.73 -4.71
CA LEU A 15 18.41 -0.13 -4.07
C LEU A 15 17.15 -0.28 -4.94
N SER A 16 16.78 0.73 -5.73
CA SER A 16 15.64 0.62 -6.65
C SER A 16 15.89 -0.33 -7.84
N LEU A 17 17.15 -0.66 -8.14
CA LEU A 17 17.51 -1.61 -9.19
C LEU A 17 17.56 -3.07 -8.70
N VAL A 18 17.59 -3.29 -7.37
CA VAL A 18 17.71 -4.64 -6.80
C VAL A 18 16.60 -5.59 -7.25
N PRO A 19 15.29 -5.21 -7.25
CA PRO A 19 14.25 -6.09 -7.75
C PRO A 19 14.45 -6.49 -9.22
N MET A 20 14.84 -5.53 -10.05
CA MET A 20 15.10 -5.78 -11.47
C MET A 20 16.27 -6.77 -11.65
N LEU A 21 17.34 -6.61 -10.88
CA LEU A 21 18.48 -7.54 -10.90
C LEU A 21 18.07 -8.94 -10.45
N ILE A 22 17.24 -9.06 -9.39
CA ILE A 22 16.72 -10.34 -8.92
C ILE A 22 15.92 -11.02 -10.03
N PHE A 23 14.99 -10.32 -10.69
CA PHE A 23 14.21 -10.90 -11.78
C PHE A 23 15.04 -11.24 -13.00
N MET A 24 16.05 -10.46 -13.36
CA MET A 24 17.01 -10.82 -14.42
C MET A 24 17.78 -12.11 -14.09
N LEU A 25 18.24 -12.26 -12.84
CA LEU A 25 18.92 -13.48 -12.39
C LEU A 25 17.98 -14.69 -12.42
N VAL A 26 16.72 -14.52 -12.01
CA VAL A 26 15.69 -15.58 -12.11
C VAL A 26 15.48 -15.99 -13.56
N GLY A 27 15.34 -15.03 -14.48
CA GLY A 27 15.18 -15.30 -15.90
C GLY A 27 16.41 -16.01 -16.51
N ALA A 28 17.61 -15.56 -16.17
CA ALA A 28 18.85 -16.19 -16.62
C ALA A 28 19.00 -17.62 -16.08
N ALA A 29 18.79 -17.83 -14.78
CA ALA A 29 18.84 -19.16 -14.17
C ALA A 29 17.83 -20.12 -14.78
N PHE A 30 16.58 -19.64 -15.00
CA PHE A 30 15.58 -20.44 -15.67
C PHE A 30 15.95 -20.77 -17.11
N GLY A 31 16.49 -19.82 -17.87
CA GLY A 31 17.00 -20.06 -19.24
C GLY A 31 18.06 -21.15 -19.30
N VAL A 32 19.00 -21.12 -18.34
CA VAL A 32 20.02 -22.18 -18.21
C VAL A 32 19.39 -23.54 -17.89
N LEU A 33 18.46 -23.60 -16.95
CA LEU A 33 17.77 -24.85 -16.57
C LEU A 33 16.95 -25.39 -17.74
N PHE A 34 16.29 -24.51 -18.48
CA PHE A 34 15.51 -24.89 -19.63
C PHE A 34 16.38 -25.45 -20.78
N ALA A 35 17.55 -24.87 -21.02
CA ALA A 35 18.49 -25.35 -22.03
C ALA A 35 19.01 -26.77 -21.78
N GLN A 36 18.79 -27.31 -20.56
CA GLN A 36 19.11 -28.70 -20.23
C GLN A 36 18.03 -29.71 -20.67
N ILE A 37 16.84 -29.22 -21.04
CA ILE A 37 15.79 -30.11 -21.57
C ILE A 37 16.11 -30.40 -23.05
N ASP A 38 16.17 -31.67 -23.39
CA ASP A 38 16.29 -32.08 -24.80
C ASP A 38 14.94 -31.90 -25.48
N ASN A 39 14.82 -30.81 -26.21
CA ASN A 39 13.57 -30.44 -26.91
C ASN A 39 13.58 -30.85 -28.40
N GLY A 40 14.69 -31.38 -28.90
CA GLY A 40 14.87 -31.54 -30.34
C GLY A 40 14.78 -30.19 -31.10
N ASP A 41 14.61 -30.24 -32.40
CA ASP A 41 14.35 -29.03 -33.21
C ASP A 41 12.83 -28.72 -33.23
N MET A 42 12.39 -27.80 -32.37
CA MET A 42 10.97 -27.41 -32.29
C MET A 42 10.53 -26.45 -33.39
N GLY A 43 11.45 -25.97 -34.22
CA GLY A 43 11.18 -24.95 -35.18
C GLY A 43 10.65 -23.62 -34.56
N ILE A 44 10.32 -22.65 -35.43
CA ILE A 44 9.92 -21.30 -34.98
C ILE A 44 8.60 -21.32 -34.18
N TYR A 45 7.60 -22.12 -34.63
CA TYR A 45 6.29 -22.20 -33.98
C TYR A 45 6.37 -22.88 -32.61
N GLY A 46 7.18 -23.93 -32.46
CA GLY A 46 7.41 -24.59 -31.19
C GLY A 46 8.06 -23.65 -30.18
N ASN A 47 9.04 -22.84 -30.61
CA ASN A 47 9.69 -21.85 -29.76
C ASN A 47 8.73 -20.73 -29.31
N ILE A 48 7.81 -20.27 -30.17
CA ILE A 48 6.79 -19.26 -29.80
C ILE A 48 5.80 -19.84 -28.78
N ILE A 49 5.31 -21.04 -29.00
CA ILE A 49 4.39 -21.71 -28.06
C ILE A 49 5.07 -21.90 -26.72
N PHE A 50 6.31 -22.36 -26.72
CA PHE A 50 7.09 -22.53 -25.51
C PHE A 50 7.25 -21.22 -24.74
N PHE A 51 7.62 -20.12 -25.42
CA PHE A 51 7.77 -18.81 -24.80
C PHE A 51 6.43 -18.32 -24.18
N ALA A 52 5.30 -18.58 -24.85
CA ALA A 52 3.97 -18.26 -24.32
C ALA A 52 3.67 -19.07 -23.03
N ILE A 53 3.97 -20.38 -23.02
CA ILE A 53 3.82 -21.24 -21.84
C ILE A 53 4.73 -20.78 -20.70
N PHE A 54 5.97 -20.40 -20.99
CA PHE A 54 6.90 -19.86 -20.01
C PHE A 54 6.36 -18.58 -19.35
N ILE A 55 5.90 -17.61 -20.15
CA ILE A 55 5.28 -16.38 -19.63
C ILE A 55 4.08 -16.70 -18.74
N LEU A 56 3.21 -17.60 -19.17
CA LEU A 56 2.08 -18.06 -18.35
C LEU A 56 2.57 -18.69 -17.04
N GLY A 57 3.60 -19.53 -17.09
CA GLY A 57 4.22 -20.16 -15.91
C GLY A 57 4.75 -19.13 -14.91
N VAL A 58 5.41 -18.07 -15.39
CA VAL A 58 5.89 -16.96 -14.55
C VAL A 58 4.72 -16.26 -13.85
N TYR A 59 3.64 -15.93 -14.58
CA TYR A 59 2.45 -15.32 -13.98
C TYR A 59 1.80 -16.24 -12.93
N LEU A 60 1.69 -17.53 -13.20
CA LEU A 60 1.14 -18.50 -12.26
C LEU A 60 2.03 -18.64 -11.00
N ALA A 61 3.35 -18.65 -11.17
CA ALA A 61 4.29 -18.70 -10.06
C ALA A 61 4.19 -17.44 -9.18
N ILE A 62 4.14 -16.25 -9.80
CA ILE A 62 3.96 -14.98 -9.07
C ILE A 62 2.61 -14.99 -8.34
N PHE A 63 1.53 -15.36 -9.01
CA PHE A 63 0.20 -15.46 -8.42
C PHE A 63 0.18 -16.37 -7.19
N PHE A 64 0.75 -17.57 -7.32
CA PHE A 64 0.88 -18.52 -6.23
C PHE A 64 1.69 -17.94 -5.05
N HIS A 65 2.86 -17.35 -5.32
CA HIS A 65 3.72 -16.82 -4.28
C HIS A 65 3.19 -15.55 -3.62
N VAL A 66 2.32 -14.77 -4.25
CA VAL A 66 1.56 -13.71 -3.59
C VAL A 66 0.60 -14.30 -2.55
N ILE A 67 -0.13 -15.39 -2.89
CA ILE A 67 -1.02 -16.06 -1.94
C ILE A 67 -0.23 -16.63 -0.75
N VAL A 68 0.87 -17.32 -1.04
CA VAL A 68 1.77 -17.89 -0.03
C VAL A 68 2.34 -16.80 0.89
N HIS A 69 2.73 -15.67 0.33
CA HIS A 69 3.24 -14.52 1.07
C HIS A 69 2.24 -13.98 2.08
N GLU A 70 1.03 -13.67 1.63
CA GLU A 70 -0.02 -13.17 2.53
C GLU A 70 -0.45 -14.22 3.57
N ALA A 71 -0.51 -15.49 3.16
CA ALA A 71 -0.73 -16.60 4.10
C ALA A 71 0.38 -16.71 5.15
N GLY A 72 1.62 -16.35 4.79
CA GLY A 72 2.74 -16.29 5.72
C GLY A 72 2.52 -15.25 6.81
N HIS A 73 2.08 -14.03 6.48
CA HIS A 73 1.71 -13.02 7.48
C HIS A 73 0.60 -13.53 8.40
N LEU A 74 -0.40 -14.24 7.85
CA LEU A 74 -1.49 -14.81 8.64
C LEU A 74 -0.97 -15.89 9.60
N VAL A 75 -0.22 -16.88 9.11
CA VAL A 75 0.28 -18.00 9.91
C VAL A 75 1.21 -17.51 11.02
N PHE A 76 2.25 -16.74 10.66
CA PHE A 76 3.23 -16.26 11.63
C PHE A 76 2.66 -15.17 12.54
N GLY A 77 1.67 -14.41 12.08
CA GLY A 77 0.91 -13.49 12.92
C GLY A 77 0.11 -14.24 13.98
N LEU A 78 -0.66 -15.27 13.62
CA LEU A 78 -1.40 -16.13 14.58
C LEU A 78 -0.44 -16.76 15.60
N LEU A 79 0.70 -17.30 15.16
CA LEU A 79 1.73 -17.87 16.04
C LEU A 79 2.34 -16.83 16.99
N SER A 80 2.30 -15.55 16.61
CA SER A 80 2.78 -14.41 17.42
C SER A 80 1.69 -13.80 18.30
N GLY A 81 0.48 -14.38 18.35
CA GLY A 81 -0.63 -13.90 19.18
C GLY A 81 -1.48 -12.81 18.53
N TYR A 82 -1.27 -12.49 17.26
CA TYR A 82 -2.13 -11.56 16.51
C TYR A 82 -3.50 -12.21 16.24
N LYS A 83 -4.53 -11.36 16.10
CA LYS A 83 -5.88 -11.78 15.74
C LYS A 83 -6.21 -11.34 14.32
N PHE A 84 -6.83 -12.21 13.52
CA PHE A 84 -7.24 -11.92 12.15
C PHE A 84 -8.20 -10.72 12.09
N SER A 85 -7.93 -9.78 11.18
CA SER A 85 -8.82 -8.66 10.84
C SER A 85 -9.27 -8.73 9.39
N SER A 86 -8.34 -8.70 8.43
CA SER A 86 -8.66 -8.85 7.01
C SER A 86 -7.55 -9.53 6.23
N PHE A 87 -7.93 -10.15 5.11
CA PHE A 87 -7.02 -10.82 4.18
C PHE A 87 -7.45 -10.49 2.75
N ARG A 88 -6.54 -10.02 1.92
CA ARG A 88 -6.83 -9.65 0.53
C ARG A 88 -5.78 -10.21 -0.41
N ILE A 89 -6.26 -10.79 -1.51
CA ILE A 89 -5.45 -11.21 -2.65
C ILE A 89 -6.02 -10.52 -3.90
N PHE A 90 -5.25 -9.67 -4.53
CA PHE A 90 -5.69 -8.80 -5.63
C PHE A 90 -6.94 -8.00 -5.27
N SER A 91 -8.08 -8.32 -5.88
CA SER A 91 -9.38 -7.69 -5.59
C SER A 91 -10.29 -8.54 -4.69
N PHE A 92 -9.85 -9.69 -4.22
CA PHE A 92 -10.64 -10.56 -3.35
C PHE A 92 -10.26 -10.31 -1.90
N MET A 93 -11.21 -9.85 -1.09
CA MET A 93 -10.99 -9.47 0.31
C MET A 93 -11.94 -10.20 1.24
N TRP A 94 -11.38 -10.78 2.28
CA TRP A 94 -12.09 -11.33 3.43
C TRP A 94 -11.85 -10.40 4.61
N ILE A 95 -12.89 -9.85 5.19
CA ILE A 95 -12.81 -8.85 6.27
C ILE A 95 -13.80 -9.19 7.38
N LYS A 96 -13.41 -9.02 8.64
CA LYS A 96 -14.33 -9.09 9.77
C LYS A 96 -15.21 -7.86 9.82
N ASP A 97 -16.52 -8.07 9.95
CA ASP A 97 -17.49 -7.00 10.17
C ASP A 97 -17.66 -6.66 11.66
N GLU A 98 -18.55 -5.71 11.93
CA GLU A 98 -18.92 -5.28 13.29
C GLU A 98 -19.34 -6.43 14.22
N SER A 99 -19.98 -7.48 13.68
CA SER A 99 -20.40 -8.67 14.42
C SER A 99 -19.27 -9.69 14.62
N GLY A 100 -18.05 -9.42 14.11
CA GLY A 100 -16.90 -10.32 14.12
C GLY A 100 -16.98 -11.47 13.10
N LYS A 101 -17.99 -11.46 12.21
CA LYS A 101 -18.13 -12.45 11.13
C LYS A 101 -17.28 -12.04 9.93
N THR A 102 -16.64 -13.02 9.30
CA THR A 102 -15.88 -12.78 8.08
C THR A 102 -16.83 -12.64 6.89
N LYS A 103 -16.74 -11.51 6.18
CA LYS A 103 -17.47 -11.25 4.93
C LYS A 103 -16.50 -11.17 3.77
N PHE A 104 -16.98 -11.59 2.60
CA PHE A 104 -16.28 -11.45 1.34
C PHE A 104 -16.68 -10.14 0.66
N LYS A 105 -15.68 -9.38 0.21
CA LYS A 105 -15.84 -8.14 -0.58
C LYS A 105 -14.88 -8.14 -1.76
N LYS A 106 -15.19 -7.36 -2.80
CA LYS A 106 -14.28 -7.10 -3.90
C LYS A 106 -13.73 -5.69 -3.76
N MET A 107 -12.42 -5.56 -3.51
CA MET A 107 -11.73 -4.29 -3.42
C MET A 107 -10.31 -4.42 -3.96
N SER A 108 -9.90 -3.50 -4.81
CA SER A 108 -8.52 -3.40 -5.29
C SER A 108 -7.85 -2.19 -4.66
N ILE A 109 -6.68 -2.39 -4.08
CA ILE A 109 -5.81 -1.30 -3.59
C ILE A 109 -4.65 -1.15 -4.56
N THR A 110 -4.54 0.03 -5.15
CA THR A 110 -3.47 0.34 -6.10
C THR A 110 -2.10 0.24 -5.42
N GLY A 111 -1.17 -0.44 -6.08
CA GLY A 111 0.22 -0.57 -5.61
C GLY A 111 0.49 -1.79 -4.74
N THR A 112 -0.53 -2.60 -4.36
CA THR A 112 -0.34 -3.83 -3.60
C THR A 112 -1.09 -5.02 -4.20
N ALA A 113 -0.41 -6.15 -4.35
CA ALA A 113 -1.02 -7.38 -4.88
C ALA A 113 -1.76 -8.17 -3.79
N GLY A 114 -1.39 -8.01 -2.54
CA GLY A 114 -2.01 -8.65 -1.39
C GLY A 114 -1.98 -7.77 -0.15
N GLN A 115 -2.67 -8.18 0.90
CA GLN A 115 -2.61 -7.55 2.23
C GLN A 115 -3.20 -8.48 3.28
N CYS A 116 -2.48 -8.72 4.35
CA CYS A 116 -2.98 -9.42 5.53
C CYS A 116 -2.91 -8.45 6.73
N LEU A 117 -4.06 -7.94 7.17
CA LEU A 117 -4.14 -7.09 8.36
C LEU A 117 -4.56 -7.93 9.57
N MET A 118 -3.85 -7.75 10.66
CA MET A 118 -4.10 -8.46 11.91
C MET A 118 -4.02 -7.51 13.09
N LEU A 119 -4.85 -7.70 14.08
CA LEU A 119 -4.81 -6.96 15.33
C LEU A 119 -3.65 -7.48 16.19
N PRO A 120 -2.71 -6.62 16.59
CA PRO A 120 -1.58 -7.05 17.41
C PRO A 120 -2.01 -7.46 18.82
N PRO A 121 -1.26 -8.36 19.48
CA PRO A 121 -1.46 -8.64 20.90
C PRO A 121 -1.20 -7.41 21.75
N GLU A 122 -1.64 -7.44 23.00
CA GLU A 122 -1.28 -6.41 23.97
C GLU A 122 0.24 -6.38 24.18
N GLU A 123 0.74 -5.17 24.44
CA GLU A 123 2.16 -4.94 24.71
C GLU A 123 2.58 -5.69 25.99
N LYS A 124 3.65 -6.49 25.89
CA LYS A 124 4.27 -7.15 27.04
C LYS A 124 5.68 -6.58 27.23
N ASP A 125 5.95 -6.05 28.41
CA ASP A 125 7.26 -5.45 28.76
C ASP A 125 7.75 -4.40 27.75
N GLY A 126 6.83 -3.59 27.23
CA GLY A 126 7.15 -2.57 26.24
C GLY A 126 7.47 -3.12 24.83
N LYS A 127 7.13 -4.36 24.52
CA LYS A 127 7.44 -5.03 23.26
C LYS A 127 6.22 -5.67 22.61
N ILE A 128 6.19 -5.60 21.28
CA ILE A 128 5.23 -6.30 20.43
C ILE A 128 6.03 -7.24 19.51
N PRO A 129 5.54 -8.45 19.21
CA PRO A 129 6.25 -9.42 18.36
C PRO A 129 6.12 -9.04 16.87
N VAL A 130 6.82 -7.99 16.42
CA VAL A 130 6.70 -7.44 15.06
C VAL A 130 7.43 -8.24 13.99
N VAL A 131 8.52 -8.95 14.35
CA VAL A 131 9.43 -9.57 13.38
C VAL A 131 8.76 -10.72 12.64
N LEU A 132 8.19 -11.67 13.40
CA LEU A 132 7.56 -12.87 12.80
C LEU A 132 6.34 -12.51 11.96
N TYR A 133 5.53 -11.54 12.41
CA TYR A 133 4.39 -11.09 11.62
C TYR A 133 4.84 -10.45 10.30
N ASN A 134 5.75 -9.48 10.35
CA ASN A 134 6.17 -8.76 9.14
C ASN A 134 7.00 -9.63 8.19
N LEU A 135 7.89 -10.50 8.68
CA LEU A 135 8.68 -11.38 7.82
C LEU A 135 7.98 -12.71 7.48
N GLY A 136 6.79 -12.94 8.03
CA GLY A 136 6.04 -14.18 7.83
C GLY A 136 5.84 -14.54 6.38
N GLY A 137 5.50 -13.55 5.53
CA GLY A 137 5.36 -13.73 4.09
C GLY A 137 6.65 -14.21 3.43
N SER A 138 7.79 -13.57 3.75
CA SER A 138 9.10 -13.96 3.25
C SER A 138 9.50 -15.36 3.73
N PHE A 139 9.27 -15.70 5.00
CA PHE A 139 9.56 -17.03 5.53
C PHE A 139 8.76 -18.13 4.83
N LEU A 140 7.45 -17.94 4.64
CA LEU A 140 6.62 -18.94 3.98
C LEU A 140 6.98 -19.09 2.49
N ASN A 141 7.37 -18.02 1.82
CA ASN A 141 7.88 -18.08 0.45
C ASN A 141 9.22 -18.83 0.34
N ILE A 142 10.12 -18.70 1.33
CA ILE A 142 11.35 -19.50 1.38
C ILE A 142 10.99 -20.98 1.55
N ILE A 143 10.11 -21.32 2.50
CA ILE A 143 9.70 -22.70 2.75
C ILE A 143 9.09 -23.32 1.49
N ALA A 144 8.14 -22.62 0.85
CA ALA A 144 7.53 -23.08 -0.39
C ALA A 144 8.56 -23.22 -1.53
N GLY A 145 9.46 -22.23 -1.67
CA GLY A 145 10.55 -22.29 -2.65
C GLY A 145 11.47 -23.50 -2.45
N LEU A 146 11.81 -23.82 -1.19
CA LEU A 146 12.62 -25.01 -0.89
C LEU A 146 11.87 -26.31 -1.19
N ILE A 147 10.57 -26.38 -0.92
CA ILE A 147 9.74 -27.55 -1.28
C ILE A 147 9.76 -27.75 -2.80
N PHE A 148 9.53 -26.70 -3.59
CA PHE A 148 9.60 -26.80 -5.05
C PHE A 148 10.98 -27.15 -5.56
N LEU A 149 12.04 -26.66 -4.91
CA LEU A 149 13.41 -27.03 -5.24
C LEU A 149 13.67 -28.55 -4.99
N VAL A 150 13.20 -29.11 -3.89
CA VAL A 150 13.28 -30.55 -3.61
C VAL A 150 12.54 -31.35 -4.67
N VAL A 151 11.35 -30.91 -5.08
CA VAL A 151 10.60 -31.59 -6.15
C VAL A 151 11.36 -31.51 -7.49
N PHE A 152 11.97 -30.36 -7.83
CA PHE A 152 12.84 -30.24 -9.01
C PHE A 152 14.00 -31.23 -8.95
N LEU A 153 14.72 -31.32 -7.82
CA LEU A 153 15.84 -32.23 -7.66
C LEU A 153 15.43 -33.70 -7.79
N ALA A 154 14.21 -34.06 -7.40
CA ALA A 154 13.67 -35.40 -7.56
C ALA A 154 13.22 -35.71 -8.99
N CYS A 155 12.67 -34.73 -9.72
CA CYS A 155 12.15 -34.90 -11.09
C CYS A 155 13.20 -34.64 -12.19
N GLY A 156 14.30 -33.98 -11.85
CA GLY A 156 15.39 -33.61 -12.78
C GLY A 156 14.93 -32.62 -13.85
N TYR A 157 15.63 -32.65 -15.00
CA TYR A 157 15.39 -31.73 -16.14
C TYR A 157 14.21 -32.15 -17.03
N THR A 158 13.13 -32.64 -16.44
CA THR A 158 11.86 -32.83 -17.13
C THR A 158 11.11 -31.51 -17.22
N TYR A 159 10.11 -31.38 -18.13
CA TYR A 159 9.26 -30.19 -18.18
C TYR A 159 8.59 -29.85 -16.86
N PHE A 160 8.12 -30.88 -16.13
CA PHE A 160 7.54 -30.73 -14.80
C PHE A 160 8.60 -30.27 -13.78
N GLY A 161 9.77 -30.90 -13.76
CA GLY A 161 10.85 -30.52 -12.86
C GLY A 161 11.30 -29.07 -13.07
N VAL A 162 11.50 -28.66 -14.33
CA VAL A 162 11.89 -27.26 -14.64
C VAL A 162 10.77 -26.28 -14.32
N ALA A 163 9.50 -26.66 -14.46
CA ALA A 163 8.39 -25.84 -13.96
C ALA A 163 8.47 -25.67 -12.44
N MET A 164 8.79 -26.74 -11.68
CA MET A 164 8.99 -26.65 -10.21
C MET A 164 10.20 -25.76 -9.86
N ALA A 165 11.28 -25.83 -10.64
CA ALA A 165 12.43 -24.92 -10.49
C ALA A 165 12.03 -23.44 -10.70
N LEU A 166 11.16 -23.14 -11.66
CA LEU A 166 10.60 -21.79 -11.84
C LEU A 166 9.85 -21.32 -10.58
N PHE A 167 8.96 -22.15 -10.03
CA PHE A 167 8.26 -21.81 -8.79
C PHE A 167 9.24 -21.60 -7.62
N ALA A 168 10.28 -22.44 -7.50
CA ALA A 168 11.31 -22.27 -6.49
C ALA A 168 12.04 -20.93 -6.62
N LEU A 169 12.48 -20.58 -7.82
CA LEU A 169 13.20 -19.33 -8.12
C LEU A 169 12.33 -18.11 -7.84
N VAL A 170 11.08 -18.11 -8.28
CA VAL A 170 10.13 -17.01 -8.04
C VAL A 170 9.84 -16.86 -6.55
N GLY A 171 9.69 -17.97 -5.82
CA GLY A 171 9.46 -17.96 -4.37
C GLY A 171 10.62 -17.34 -3.59
N ILE A 172 11.84 -17.74 -3.91
CA ILE A 172 13.05 -17.18 -3.30
C ILE A 172 13.19 -15.69 -3.68
N ALA A 173 12.95 -15.34 -4.94
CA ALA A 173 13.00 -13.94 -5.38
C ALA A 173 11.98 -13.06 -4.64
N THR A 174 10.73 -13.53 -4.50
CA THR A 174 9.68 -12.82 -3.76
C THR A 174 10.06 -12.64 -2.29
N ALA A 175 10.62 -13.70 -1.67
CA ALA A 175 11.09 -13.63 -0.29
C ALA A 175 12.23 -12.61 -0.11
N LEU A 176 13.18 -12.54 -1.04
CA LEU A 176 14.30 -11.58 -0.99
C LEU A 176 13.81 -10.14 -1.20
N ILE A 177 12.90 -9.91 -2.17
CA ILE A 177 12.36 -8.57 -2.45
C ILE A 177 11.57 -8.01 -1.26
N ASN A 178 10.84 -8.85 -0.53
CA ASN A 178 10.08 -8.41 0.64
C ASN A 178 10.88 -8.48 1.95
N GLY A 179 11.79 -9.44 2.09
CA GLY A 179 12.58 -9.62 3.31
C GLY A 179 13.81 -8.72 3.42
N ILE A 180 14.47 -8.37 2.32
CA ILE A 180 15.58 -7.41 2.33
C ILE A 180 15.01 -6.00 2.50
N PRO A 181 15.47 -5.23 3.51
CA PRO A 181 14.90 -3.90 3.80
C PRO A 181 15.07 -2.92 2.64
N MET A 182 13.96 -2.57 1.99
CA MET A 182 13.94 -1.66 0.84
C MET A 182 12.69 -0.77 0.87
N ARG A 183 12.82 0.42 0.25
CA ARG A 183 11.69 1.29 -0.05
C ARG A 183 11.46 1.29 -1.56
N LEU A 184 10.35 0.69 -1.99
CA LEU A 184 10.01 0.42 -3.40
C LEU A 184 8.81 1.26 -3.81
N GLY A 185 8.95 2.05 -4.90
CA GLY A 185 7.84 2.86 -5.41
C GLY A 185 7.23 3.83 -4.38
N GLY A 186 8.00 4.23 -3.36
CA GLY A 186 7.53 5.11 -2.30
C GLY A 186 6.81 4.38 -1.16
N VAL A 187 6.88 3.04 -1.10
CA VAL A 187 6.30 2.20 -0.04
C VAL A 187 7.42 1.39 0.63
N ASP A 188 7.33 1.20 1.94
CA ASP A 188 8.24 0.37 2.70
C ASP A 188 7.84 -1.11 2.55
N ASN A 189 8.81 -2.01 2.26
CA ASN A 189 8.57 -3.45 2.26
C ASN A 189 8.63 -4.03 3.68
N ASP A 190 8.30 -5.32 3.85
CA ASP A 190 8.20 -5.97 5.15
C ASP A 190 9.52 -5.93 5.94
N GLY A 191 10.65 -6.17 5.27
CA GLY A 191 11.97 -6.07 5.88
C GLY A 191 12.27 -4.66 6.38
N TYR A 192 11.87 -3.62 5.63
CA TYR A 192 12.04 -2.24 6.07
C TYR A 192 11.11 -1.90 7.23
N ASN A 193 9.86 -2.40 7.21
CA ASN A 193 8.92 -2.26 8.31
C ASN A 193 9.50 -2.79 9.62
N VAL A 194 10.09 -3.99 9.61
CA VAL A 194 10.74 -4.57 10.80
C VAL A 194 11.81 -3.63 11.35
N ILE A 195 12.72 -3.12 10.48
CA ILE A 195 13.78 -2.21 10.93
C ILE A 195 13.19 -0.89 11.42
N SER A 196 12.19 -0.34 10.72
CA SER A 196 11.56 0.93 11.08
C SER A 196 10.88 0.84 12.45
N ILE A 197 10.11 -0.22 12.68
CA ILE A 197 9.37 -0.46 13.93
C ILE A 197 10.34 -0.74 15.09
N SER A 198 11.42 -1.49 14.85
CA SER A 198 12.36 -1.88 15.89
C SER A 198 13.28 -0.75 16.37
N LYS A 199 13.27 0.41 15.71
CA LYS A 199 14.17 1.54 16.04
C LYS A 199 13.78 2.30 17.28
N SER A 200 12.49 2.36 17.61
CA SER A 200 12.02 3.10 18.79
C SER A 200 10.70 2.55 19.32
N ARG A 201 10.41 2.85 20.59
CA ARG A 201 9.12 2.53 21.20
C ARG A 201 7.97 3.27 20.52
N GLU A 202 8.20 4.52 20.10
CA GLU A 202 7.22 5.33 19.39
C GLU A 202 6.84 4.69 18.05
N ALA A 203 7.81 4.15 17.31
CA ALA A 203 7.54 3.45 16.05
C ALA A 203 6.77 2.14 16.28
N ALA A 204 7.07 1.39 17.35
CA ALA A 204 6.32 0.18 17.70
C ALA A 204 4.88 0.53 18.13
N ARG A 205 4.69 1.58 18.94
CA ARG A 205 3.36 2.11 19.32
C ARG A 205 2.60 2.57 18.07
N ALA A 206 3.24 3.31 17.17
CA ALA A 206 2.64 3.79 15.93
C ALA A 206 2.14 2.63 15.06
N PHE A 207 2.93 1.59 14.89
CA PHE A 207 2.52 0.37 14.19
C PHE A 207 1.31 -0.29 14.84
N GLN A 208 1.30 -0.41 16.17
CA GLN A 208 0.16 -0.97 16.89
C GLN A 208 -1.10 -0.12 16.71
N ILE A 209 -0.99 1.21 16.81
CA ILE A 209 -2.10 2.14 16.60
C ILE A 209 -2.62 2.02 15.17
N GLN A 210 -1.74 1.99 14.17
CA GLN A 210 -2.14 1.84 12.76
C GLN A 210 -3.02 0.61 12.56
N LEU A 211 -2.61 -0.55 13.08
CA LEU A 211 -3.39 -1.77 12.95
C LEU A 211 -4.71 -1.71 13.72
N LYS A 212 -4.74 -1.07 14.90
CA LYS A 212 -5.98 -0.85 15.67
C LYS A 212 -6.94 0.10 14.96
N VAL A 213 -6.46 1.20 14.39
CA VAL A 213 -7.28 2.16 13.63
C VAL A 213 -7.92 1.45 12.44
N LEU A 214 -7.13 0.73 11.63
CA LEU A 214 -7.64 -0.01 10.48
C LEU A 214 -8.66 -1.08 10.88
N GLU A 215 -8.46 -1.75 12.01
CA GLU A 215 -9.42 -2.73 12.54
C GLU A 215 -10.73 -2.05 12.98
N GLN A 216 -10.66 -0.91 13.67
CA GLN A 216 -11.85 -0.14 14.08
C GLN A 216 -12.61 0.40 12.86
N LEU A 217 -11.94 0.93 11.84
CA LEU A 217 -12.55 1.34 10.57
C LEU A 217 -13.27 0.16 9.90
N SER A 218 -12.67 -1.04 9.93
CA SER A 218 -13.29 -2.25 9.38
C SER A 218 -14.59 -2.64 10.07
N ARG A 219 -14.74 -2.29 11.35
CA ARG A 219 -15.94 -2.45 12.16
C ARG A 219 -16.94 -1.29 12.04
N GLY A 220 -16.67 -0.31 11.19
CA GLY A 220 -17.55 0.85 11.01
C GLY A 220 -17.43 1.90 12.11
N VAL A 221 -16.39 1.84 12.95
CA VAL A 221 -16.16 2.85 13.99
C VAL A 221 -15.57 4.10 13.35
N ASP A 222 -16.23 5.24 13.55
CA ASP A 222 -15.77 6.54 13.11
C ASP A 222 -14.45 6.91 13.81
N ILE A 223 -13.49 7.42 13.05
CA ILE A 223 -12.17 7.84 13.54
C ILE A 223 -12.28 8.88 14.68
N ARG A 224 -13.33 9.70 14.67
CA ARG A 224 -13.62 10.69 15.71
C ARG A 224 -13.97 10.07 17.06
N LYS A 225 -14.52 8.85 17.07
CA LYS A 225 -14.92 8.10 18.27
C LYS A 225 -13.81 7.21 18.83
N MET A 226 -12.69 7.10 18.13
CA MET A 226 -11.54 6.34 18.61
C MET A 226 -10.79 7.10 19.71
N PRO A 227 -10.02 6.41 20.59
CA PRO A 227 -9.27 7.05 21.67
C PRO A 227 -8.38 8.20 21.18
N ALA A 228 -8.45 9.36 21.85
CA ALA A 228 -7.72 10.56 21.42
C ALA A 228 -6.21 10.37 21.47
N GLU A 229 -5.71 9.60 22.42
CA GLU A 229 -4.30 9.28 22.59
C GLU A 229 -3.68 8.50 21.41
N TRP A 230 -4.50 7.92 20.53
CA TRP A 230 -4.01 7.28 19.29
C TRP A 230 -3.59 8.29 18.23
N PHE A 231 -4.08 9.52 18.34
CA PHE A 231 -3.88 10.60 17.36
C PHE A 231 -3.00 11.73 17.89
N GLU A 232 -2.34 11.51 19.04
CA GLU A 232 -1.33 12.45 19.52
C GLU A 232 -0.19 12.55 18.52
N ILE A 233 0.05 13.78 18.04
CA ILE A 233 1.04 14.02 16.99
C ILE A 233 2.45 13.78 17.54
N PRO A 234 3.22 12.87 16.94
CA PRO A 234 4.59 12.62 17.36
C PRO A 234 5.47 13.85 17.16
N SER A 235 6.56 13.96 17.92
CA SER A 235 7.55 15.03 17.71
C SER A 235 8.19 14.95 16.32
N ASP A 236 8.71 16.07 15.81
CA ASP A 236 9.39 16.14 14.50
C ASP A 236 10.54 15.11 14.40
N GLU A 237 11.26 14.91 15.49
CA GLU A 237 12.33 13.88 15.55
C GLU A 237 11.77 12.46 15.39
N SER A 238 10.67 12.15 16.06
CA SER A 238 9.99 10.85 15.94
C SER A 238 9.40 10.67 14.54
N MET A 239 8.86 11.73 13.95
CA MET A 239 8.30 11.72 12.59
C MET A 239 9.33 11.53 11.48
N LYS A 240 10.64 11.56 11.74
CA LYS A 240 11.67 11.08 10.80
C LYS A 240 11.56 9.58 10.52
N ASN A 241 10.90 8.83 11.41
CA ASN A 241 10.54 7.44 11.19
C ASN A 241 9.21 7.35 10.42
N SER A 242 9.16 6.55 9.33
CA SER A 242 7.97 6.43 8.47
C SER A 242 6.74 5.91 9.23
N MET A 243 6.95 4.98 10.17
CA MET A 243 5.86 4.41 10.96
C MET A 243 5.27 5.44 11.93
N ALA A 244 6.12 6.21 12.62
CA ALA A 244 5.67 7.27 13.50
C ALA A 244 4.98 8.40 12.72
N ALA A 245 5.49 8.77 11.53
CA ALA A 245 4.87 9.78 10.67
C ALA A 245 3.43 9.39 10.22
N THR A 246 3.10 8.10 10.14
CA THR A 246 1.74 7.63 9.83
C THR A 246 0.71 8.08 10.88
N ILE A 247 1.10 8.23 12.14
CA ILE A 247 0.19 8.76 13.18
C ILE A 247 -0.18 10.22 12.89
N GLY A 248 0.76 11.02 12.39
CA GLY A 248 0.45 12.37 11.93
C GLY A 248 -0.54 12.39 10.77
N VAL A 249 -0.46 11.42 9.84
CA VAL A 249 -1.45 11.28 8.75
C VAL A 249 -2.84 10.99 9.33
N PHE A 250 -2.97 10.04 10.25
CA PHE A 250 -4.25 9.77 10.92
C PHE A 250 -4.76 10.97 11.74
N GLY A 251 -3.85 11.75 12.35
CA GLY A 251 -4.20 13.01 13.00
C GLY A 251 -4.83 14.01 12.01
N CYS A 252 -4.26 14.15 10.81
CA CYS A 252 -4.83 14.96 9.74
C CYS A 252 -6.22 14.45 9.29
N GLU A 253 -6.37 13.13 9.11
CA GLU A 253 -7.64 12.51 8.73
C GLU A 253 -8.73 12.74 9.78
N ARG A 254 -8.38 12.63 11.07
CA ARG A 254 -9.30 12.93 12.17
C ARG A 254 -9.73 14.39 12.16
N LEU A 255 -8.79 15.34 12.00
CA LEU A 255 -9.09 16.77 11.91
C LEU A 255 -10.01 17.08 10.72
N VAL A 256 -9.77 16.50 9.54
CA VAL A 256 -10.65 16.62 8.37
C VAL A 256 -12.04 16.04 8.66
N SER A 257 -12.12 14.89 9.35
CA SER A 257 -13.39 14.26 9.73
C SER A 257 -14.17 15.09 10.74
N ASP A 258 -13.47 15.86 11.59
CA ASP A 258 -14.05 16.83 12.53
C ASP A 258 -14.34 18.21 11.89
N GLU A 259 -14.10 18.35 10.57
CA GLU A 259 -14.25 19.61 9.82
C GLU A 259 -13.35 20.77 10.31
N ARG A 260 -12.26 20.43 11.01
CA ARG A 260 -11.22 21.36 11.48
C ARG A 260 -10.17 21.57 10.39
N PHE A 261 -10.62 22.12 9.25
CA PHE A 261 -9.82 22.16 8.01
C PHE A 261 -8.58 23.03 8.13
N GLU A 262 -8.63 24.16 8.83
CA GLU A 262 -7.47 25.05 9.03
C GLU A 262 -6.37 24.36 9.84
N GLU A 263 -6.75 23.66 10.91
CA GLU A 263 -5.80 22.92 11.73
C GLU A 263 -5.24 21.70 10.99
N ALA A 264 -6.08 21.04 10.19
CA ALA A 264 -5.66 19.93 9.34
C ALA A 264 -4.64 20.42 8.29
N ASP A 265 -4.89 21.56 7.62
CA ASP A 265 -3.96 22.11 6.62
C ASP A 265 -2.64 22.55 7.25
N ALA A 266 -2.66 23.20 8.41
CA ALA A 266 -1.48 23.59 9.14
C ALA A 266 -0.60 22.39 9.51
N LEU A 267 -1.21 21.30 10.01
CA LEU A 267 -0.50 20.06 10.33
C LEU A 267 0.07 19.39 9.08
N MET A 268 -0.72 19.28 8.00
CA MET A 268 -0.26 18.73 6.72
C MET A 268 0.90 19.53 6.14
N ALA A 269 0.82 20.87 6.17
CA ALA A 269 1.89 21.75 5.71
C ALA A 269 3.18 21.50 6.51
N HIS A 270 3.08 21.49 7.83
CA HIS A 270 4.21 21.21 8.72
C HIS A 270 4.86 19.85 8.41
N MET A 271 4.06 18.78 8.29
CA MET A 271 4.57 17.44 7.97
C MET A 271 5.24 17.33 6.60
N LEU A 272 4.82 18.15 5.64
CA LEU A 272 5.41 18.20 4.30
C LEU A 272 6.70 19.03 4.26
N GLU A 273 6.85 20.05 5.14
CA GLU A 273 7.98 20.93 5.24
C GLU A 273 9.16 20.33 6.01
N ILE A 274 8.90 19.65 7.13
CA ILE A 274 9.93 19.00 7.93
C ILE A 274 10.55 17.80 7.17
N GLU A 275 11.77 17.38 7.58
CA GLU A 275 12.39 16.13 7.10
C GLU A 275 11.66 14.90 7.68
N SER A 276 10.36 14.79 7.42
CA SER A 276 9.57 13.65 7.87
C SER A 276 9.92 12.37 7.10
N GLY A 277 9.76 11.23 7.78
CA GLY A 277 9.89 9.89 7.19
C GLY A 277 8.70 9.47 6.32
N LEU A 278 7.78 10.39 5.99
CA LEU A 278 6.61 10.12 5.17
C LEU A 278 6.99 9.36 3.89
N ILE A 279 6.34 8.23 3.67
CA ILE A 279 6.45 7.50 2.40
C ILE A 279 5.75 8.29 1.29
N GLY A 280 6.19 8.07 0.04
CA GLY A 280 5.72 8.86 -1.11
C GLY A 280 4.20 8.87 -1.27
N ILE A 281 3.54 7.74 -1.00
CA ILE A 281 2.08 7.64 -1.07
C ILE A 281 1.38 8.55 -0.04
N HIS A 282 1.86 8.60 1.20
CA HIS A 282 1.30 9.48 2.23
C HIS A 282 1.58 10.95 1.94
N ARG A 283 2.80 11.27 1.45
CA ARG A 283 3.16 12.65 1.07
C ARG A 283 2.20 13.20 0.01
N ASN A 284 1.97 12.45 -1.07
CA ASN A 284 1.06 12.87 -2.13
C ASN A 284 -0.41 12.89 -1.68
N TYR A 285 -0.80 11.99 -0.76
CA TYR A 285 -2.12 11.98 -0.14
C TYR A 285 -2.37 13.27 0.67
N LEU A 286 -1.41 13.70 1.49
CA LEU A 286 -1.53 14.97 2.24
C LEU A 286 -1.62 16.18 1.29
N VAL A 287 -0.87 16.19 0.18
CA VAL A 287 -1.02 17.24 -0.84
C VAL A 287 -2.42 17.23 -1.45
N CYS A 288 -3.00 16.06 -1.74
CA CYS A 288 -4.40 15.95 -2.18
C CYS A 288 -5.37 16.58 -1.17
N CYS A 289 -5.24 16.25 0.12
CA CYS A 289 -6.09 16.81 1.17
C CYS A 289 -5.93 18.34 1.30
N ARG A 290 -4.71 18.86 1.15
CA ARG A 290 -4.47 20.30 1.13
C ARG A 290 -5.11 21.00 -0.07
N ILE A 291 -5.08 20.39 -1.26
CA ILE A 291 -5.82 20.89 -2.43
C ILE A 291 -7.30 21.01 -2.11
N TYR A 292 -7.91 20.01 -1.47
CA TYR A 292 -9.30 20.07 -1.06
C TYR A 292 -9.55 21.20 -0.06
N ASN A 293 -8.73 21.34 0.98
CA ASN A 293 -8.87 22.38 1.99
C ASN A 293 -8.79 23.79 1.36
N GLU A 294 -7.87 23.99 0.40
CA GLU A 294 -7.76 25.26 -0.33
C GLU A 294 -9.00 25.55 -1.18
N LEU A 295 -9.53 24.53 -1.89
CA LEU A 295 -10.73 24.65 -2.72
C LEU A 295 -11.97 25.05 -1.94
N ILE A 296 -12.20 24.44 -0.77
CA ILE A 296 -13.37 24.79 0.08
C ILE A 296 -13.13 26.05 0.92
N GLY A 297 -11.87 26.45 1.11
CA GLY A 297 -11.44 27.65 1.83
C GLY A 297 -11.39 28.90 0.93
N GLU A 298 -10.20 29.44 0.76
CA GLU A 298 -9.97 30.69 -0.01
C GLU A 298 -10.00 30.48 -1.52
N ASN A 299 -9.78 29.26 -2.01
CA ASN A 299 -9.80 28.88 -3.42
C ASN A 299 -8.81 29.69 -4.29
N ARG A 300 -7.58 29.88 -3.79
CA ARG A 300 -6.52 30.64 -4.48
C ARG A 300 -5.94 29.84 -5.63
N GLU A 301 -6.13 30.30 -6.86
CA GLU A 301 -5.74 29.61 -8.09
C GLU A 301 -4.24 29.33 -8.13
N ASP A 302 -3.38 30.30 -7.79
CA ASP A 302 -1.92 30.16 -7.80
C ASP A 302 -1.41 29.13 -6.78
N VAL A 303 -2.10 28.97 -5.65
CA VAL A 303 -1.77 27.98 -4.63
C VAL A 303 -2.15 26.57 -5.12
N ILE A 304 -3.34 26.44 -5.72
CA ILE A 304 -3.83 25.18 -6.27
C ILE A 304 -2.93 24.71 -7.41
N GLU A 305 -2.56 25.59 -8.36
CA GLU A 305 -1.65 25.26 -9.47
C GLU A 305 -0.31 24.72 -8.99
N LYS A 306 0.29 25.35 -7.96
CA LYS A 306 1.56 24.88 -7.37
C LYS A 306 1.45 23.49 -6.78
N MET A 307 0.31 23.16 -6.15
CA MET A 307 0.05 21.83 -5.59
C MET A 307 -0.26 20.78 -6.67
N LEU A 308 -0.91 21.17 -7.77
CA LEU A 308 -1.25 20.31 -8.92
C LEU A 308 -0.05 20.07 -9.86
N SER A 309 1.12 19.80 -9.32
CA SER A 309 2.32 19.45 -10.08
C SER A 309 2.11 18.20 -10.96
N ASP A 310 2.98 18.00 -11.97
CA ASP A 310 2.92 16.80 -12.82
C ASP A 310 3.06 15.50 -12.01
N GLU A 311 3.84 15.51 -10.95
CA GLU A 311 3.97 14.36 -10.03
C GLU A 311 2.65 14.09 -9.32
N GLN A 312 2.02 15.15 -8.79
CA GLN A 312 0.74 15.06 -8.10
C GLN A 312 -0.39 14.57 -9.03
N LYS A 313 -0.46 15.08 -10.26
CA LYS A 313 -1.41 14.61 -11.28
C LYS A 313 -1.19 13.13 -11.64
N LYS A 314 0.07 12.68 -11.73
CA LYS A 314 0.39 11.24 -11.95
C LYS A 314 -0.06 10.39 -10.77
N TYR A 315 0.13 10.86 -9.54
CA TYR A 315 -0.34 10.18 -8.34
C TYR A 315 -1.87 10.05 -8.34
N MET A 316 -2.62 11.14 -8.54
CA MET A 316 -4.08 11.13 -8.58
C MET A 316 -4.60 10.16 -9.67
N LYS A 317 -4.00 10.18 -10.87
CA LYS A 317 -4.32 9.25 -11.93
C LYS A 317 -4.06 7.79 -11.54
N ALA A 318 -2.98 7.50 -10.83
CA ALA A 318 -2.69 6.15 -10.32
C ALA A 318 -3.70 5.72 -9.25
N MET A 319 -4.18 6.66 -8.42
CA MET A 319 -5.12 6.45 -7.31
C MET A 319 -6.58 6.70 -7.68
N LYS A 320 -6.94 6.70 -8.96
CA LYS A 320 -8.29 7.02 -9.49
C LYS A 320 -9.44 6.18 -8.94
N SER A 321 -9.17 5.07 -8.25
CA SER A 321 -10.17 4.22 -7.58
C SER A 321 -10.27 4.47 -6.08
N ASN A 322 -9.42 5.33 -5.51
CA ASN A 322 -9.46 5.70 -4.10
C ASN A 322 -10.56 6.74 -3.88
N ILE A 323 -11.47 6.51 -2.93
CA ILE A 323 -12.67 7.34 -2.72
C ILE A 323 -12.32 8.79 -2.35
N THR A 324 -11.27 9.00 -1.55
CA THR A 324 -10.80 10.34 -1.18
C THR A 324 -10.26 11.09 -2.39
N VAL A 325 -9.46 10.42 -3.24
CA VAL A 325 -8.95 11.04 -4.47
C VAL A 325 -10.07 11.38 -5.43
N ILE A 326 -11.09 10.51 -5.57
CA ILE A 326 -12.27 10.79 -6.40
C ILE A 326 -13.02 12.02 -5.88
N ARG A 327 -13.24 12.15 -4.57
CA ARG A 327 -13.83 13.36 -3.97
C ARG A 327 -13.01 14.62 -4.28
N ILE A 328 -11.70 14.55 -4.19
CA ILE A 328 -10.83 15.70 -4.47
C ILE A 328 -10.88 16.07 -5.97
N GLU A 329 -10.89 15.08 -6.87
CA GLU A 329 -11.13 15.33 -8.31
C GLU A 329 -12.51 15.96 -8.55
N TYR A 330 -13.53 15.56 -7.80
CA TYR A 330 -14.84 16.19 -7.83
C TYR A 330 -14.77 17.66 -7.41
N ALA A 331 -14.10 17.96 -6.30
CA ALA A 331 -13.91 19.32 -5.82
C ALA A 331 -13.17 20.20 -6.84
N ILE A 332 -12.12 19.67 -7.47
CA ILE A 332 -11.39 20.36 -8.55
C ILE A 332 -12.33 20.67 -9.71
N ALA A 333 -13.12 19.69 -10.17
CA ALA A 333 -14.01 19.88 -11.28
C ALA A 333 -15.10 20.94 -10.99
N ARG A 334 -15.63 21.00 -9.75
CA ARG A 334 -16.69 21.91 -9.33
C ARG A 334 -16.20 23.33 -9.02
N LEU A 335 -15.08 23.46 -8.28
CA LEU A 335 -14.67 24.72 -7.66
C LEU A 335 -13.49 25.40 -8.34
N TYR A 336 -12.72 24.66 -9.18
CA TYR A 336 -11.55 25.18 -9.88
C TYR A 336 -11.73 25.19 -11.39
N GLU A 337 -12.22 24.09 -11.97
CA GLU A 337 -12.43 23.98 -13.42
C GLU A 337 -13.81 24.50 -13.85
N TYR A 338 -14.75 24.68 -12.91
CA TYR A 338 -16.16 25.07 -13.15
C TYR A 338 -16.83 24.20 -14.22
N ASN A 339 -16.58 22.88 -14.18
CA ASN A 339 -17.03 21.92 -15.18
C ASN A 339 -18.03 20.92 -14.58
N ASP A 340 -19.30 21.28 -14.58
CA ASP A 340 -20.38 20.48 -14.01
C ASP A 340 -20.54 19.11 -14.68
N THR A 341 -20.38 19.04 -16.00
CA THR A 341 -20.47 17.78 -16.75
C THR A 341 -19.35 16.81 -16.34
N LYS A 342 -18.14 17.32 -16.06
CA LYS A 342 -17.02 16.51 -15.55
C LYS A 342 -17.31 16.08 -14.12
N ALA A 343 -17.79 16.98 -13.28
CA ALA A 343 -18.11 16.71 -11.88
C ALA A 343 -19.18 15.59 -11.74
N GLU A 344 -20.24 15.62 -12.54
CA GLU A 344 -21.27 14.56 -12.56
C GLU A 344 -20.69 13.18 -12.90
N LYS A 345 -19.78 13.10 -13.88
CA LYS A 345 -19.10 11.84 -14.24
C LYS A 345 -18.21 11.33 -13.11
N ILE A 346 -17.53 12.23 -12.40
CA ILE A 346 -16.70 11.87 -11.26
C ILE A 346 -17.58 11.39 -10.09
N LEU A 347 -18.71 12.07 -9.82
CA LEU A 347 -19.66 11.66 -8.78
C LEU A 347 -20.23 10.25 -9.07
N ALA A 348 -20.58 9.96 -10.33
CA ALA A 348 -20.99 8.61 -10.73
C ALA A 348 -19.89 7.57 -10.49
N SER A 349 -18.61 7.94 -10.67
CA SER A 349 -17.47 7.09 -10.37
C SER A 349 -17.28 6.87 -8.87
N PHE A 350 -17.55 7.90 -8.05
CA PHE A 350 -17.56 7.80 -6.59
C PHE A 350 -18.62 6.79 -6.12
N GLU A 351 -19.86 6.91 -6.60
CA GLU A 351 -20.94 5.99 -6.23
C GLU A 351 -20.64 4.54 -6.65
N LYS A 352 -19.95 4.34 -7.75
CA LYS A 352 -19.48 3.01 -8.16
C LYS A 352 -18.40 2.48 -7.22
N ALA A 353 -17.43 3.29 -6.84
CA ALA A 353 -16.35 2.91 -5.91
C ALA A 353 -16.91 2.63 -4.50
N ALA A 354 -17.86 3.44 -4.03
CA ALA A 354 -18.52 3.30 -2.74
C ALA A 354 -19.19 1.93 -2.55
N LYS A 355 -19.80 1.35 -3.62
CA LYS A 355 -20.45 0.03 -3.57
C LYS A 355 -19.49 -1.11 -3.19
N THR A 356 -18.21 -0.97 -3.46
CA THR A 356 -17.19 -2.01 -3.23
C THR A 356 -16.21 -1.63 -2.12
N HIS A 357 -16.30 -0.41 -1.58
CA HIS A 357 -15.40 0.03 -0.52
C HIS A 357 -15.62 -0.78 0.77
N PRO A 358 -14.55 -1.25 1.44
CA PRO A 358 -14.67 -2.14 2.59
C PRO A 358 -15.13 -1.43 3.87
N TYR A 359 -14.89 -0.12 3.98
CA TYR A 359 -15.14 0.67 5.18
C TYR A 359 -16.34 1.61 4.98
N PRO A 360 -17.57 1.22 5.40
CA PRO A 360 -18.77 2.04 5.19
C PRO A 360 -18.68 3.43 5.80
N ILE A 361 -18.04 3.55 6.95
CA ILE A 361 -17.89 4.83 7.66
C ILE A 361 -17.06 5.84 6.85
N GLU A 362 -16.06 5.39 6.10
CA GLU A 362 -15.28 6.28 5.23
C GLU A 362 -16.15 6.84 4.10
N ILE A 363 -17.08 6.02 3.56
CA ILE A 363 -18.02 6.49 2.53
C ILE A 363 -18.93 7.61 3.07
N GLU A 364 -19.40 7.47 4.30
CA GLU A 364 -20.25 8.50 4.94
C GLU A 364 -19.47 9.81 5.14
N ILE A 365 -18.22 9.71 5.59
CA ILE A 365 -17.33 10.86 5.75
C ILE A 365 -17.09 11.55 4.39
N GLU A 366 -16.76 10.80 3.37
CA GLU A 366 -16.45 11.33 2.04
C GLU A 366 -17.70 11.97 1.38
N ARG A 367 -18.90 11.43 1.58
CA ARG A 367 -20.15 12.05 1.13
C ARG A 367 -20.42 13.40 1.79
N ARG A 368 -20.21 13.48 3.10
CA ARG A 368 -20.34 14.76 3.82
C ARG A 368 -19.37 15.80 3.28
N LEU A 369 -18.13 15.39 2.97
CA LEU A 369 -17.15 16.28 2.38
C LEU A 369 -17.52 16.70 0.93
N ILE A 370 -18.21 15.85 0.16
CA ILE A 370 -18.79 16.22 -1.14
C ILE A 370 -19.89 17.25 -0.96
N GLU A 371 -20.78 17.11 0.03
CA GLU A 371 -21.83 18.08 0.32
C GLU A 371 -21.27 19.46 0.66
N ILE A 372 -20.13 19.56 1.35
CA ILE A 372 -19.41 20.82 1.60
C ILE A 372 -18.98 21.49 0.28
N VAL A 373 -18.49 20.70 -0.70
CA VAL A 373 -18.13 21.22 -2.03
C VAL A 373 -19.35 21.83 -2.73
N ASP A 374 -20.52 21.13 -2.67
CA ASP A 374 -21.74 21.61 -3.31
C ASP A 374 -22.28 22.88 -2.65
N GLN A 375 -22.22 22.97 -1.32
CA GLN A 375 -22.58 24.18 -0.59
C GLN A 375 -21.70 25.37 -0.97
N LYS A 376 -20.37 25.16 -1.07
CA LYS A 376 -19.43 26.19 -1.49
C LYS A 376 -19.67 26.65 -2.94
N ALA A 377 -19.93 25.69 -3.85
CA ALA A 377 -20.26 26.01 -5.24
C ALA A 377 -21.57 26.83 -5.35
N ALA A 378 -22.59 26.47 -4.57
CA ALA A 378 -23.86 27.22 -4.55
C ALA A 378 -23.70 28.67 -4.01
N GLN A 379 -22.82 28.85 -3.00
CA GLN A 379 -22.53 30.20 -2.47
C GLN A 379 -21.80 31.08 -3.50
N ALA A 380 -20.89 30.49 -4.28
CA ALA A 380 -20.14 31.22 -5.32
C ALA A 380 -21.05 31.67 -6.49
N CYS A 381 -22.16 30.96 -6.75
CA CYS A 381 -23.13 31.36 -7.79
C CYS A 381 -24.06 32.51 -7.37
N ILE A 382 -24.08 32.88 -6.08
CA ILE A 382 -24.95 33.95 -5.53
C ILE A 382 -24.19 35.27 -5.41
N GLN A 383 -22.87 35.23 -5.38
CA GLN A 383 -21.99 36.41 -5.40
C GLN A 383 -21.63 36.81 -6.82
#